data_f834bce0589c02efb46df739a7af52e9
#
_entry.id   f834bce0589c02efb46df739a7af52e9
#
_cell.length_a   1.000
_cell.length_b   1.000
_cell.length_c   1.000
_cell.angle_alpha   90.00
_cell.angle_beta   90.00
_cell.angle_gamma   90.00
#
_symmetry.space_group_name_H-M   'P 1'
#
loop_
_entity.id
_entity.type
_entity.pdbx_description
1 polymer ?
#
loop_
_entity_poly.entity_id
_entity_poly.type
_entity_poly.pdbx_seq_one_letter_code
_entity_poly.pdbx_strand_id
1 'polypeptide(L)'
;MKKIIPFVLIIGSLSLISWGVVAHRSIAKIAENHLTLKAKAAVTGLLGTESMPLVSTYADDVRPVKQFAYTAPWHYINLKQGLNYAEYAAALKADTGANVYNALLKMEKQLRDTKSTKAEKVFALKFIIHLIGDLHQPFHVGRSEDKGGNDIKVKFRGRDTNIHALWDSGLVEYNGFSFTEMASAFDNVSDAKIKKWQSDNVTIWLFESYQIATKLYAEAEQTTDFDYTYYPNHSEIYKERMQQAGIRLAGFLNKIYQ
;
A
#
# COMPACT_ATOMS: atom_id res chain seq x y z
N MET A 1 21.19 28.87 -44.13
CA MET A 1 20.80 27.53 -43.67
C MET A 1 20.42 27.62 -42.21
N LYS A 2 19.12 27.58 -41.86
CA LYS A 2 18.62 27.64 -40.48
C LYS A 2 18.70 26.22 -39.89
N LYS A 3 19.50 26.05 -38.83
CA LYS A 3 19.58 24.80 -38.08
C LYS A 3 18.30 24.65 -37.27
N ILE A 4 17.47 23.68 -37.59
CA ILE A 4 16.31 23.27 -36.79
C ILE A 4 16.86 22.39 -35.67
N ILE A 5 16.82 22.88 -34.43
CA ILE A 5 17.10 22.07 -33.23
C ILE A 5 15.82 21.29 -32.91
N PRO A 6 15.83 19.95 -32.89
CA PRO A 6 14.65 19.19 -32.51
C PRO A 6 14.42 19.39 -31.00
N PHE A 7 13.24 19.91 -30.67
CA PHE A 7 12.76 19.99 -29.28
C PHE A 7 12.33 18.57 -28.89
N VAL A 8 13.18 17.88 -28.15
CA VAL A 8 12.83 16.58 -27.58
C VAL A 8 11.89 16.83 -26.40
N LEU A 9 10.60 16.63 -26.63
CA LEU A 9 9.60 16.61 -25.56
C LEU A 9 9.87 15.35 -24.71
N ILE A 10 10.56 15.51 -23.59
CA ILE A 10 10.62 14.46 -22.57
C ILE A 10 9.22 14.43 -21.91
N ILE A 11 8.37 13.56 -22.43
CA ILE A 11 7.14 13.18 -21.74
C ILE A 11 7.60 12.39 -20.51
N GLY A 12 7.74 13.06 -19.40
CA GLY A 12 7.91 12.41 -18.11
C GLY A 12 6.67 11.55 -17.87
N SER A 13 6.80 10.25 -18.06
CA SER A 13 5.83 9.29 -17.57
C SER A 13 5.77 9.47 -16.05
N LEU A 14 4.73 10.16 -15.56
CA LEU A 14 4.31 10.09 -14.17
C LEU A 14 3.93 8.63 -13.93
N SER A 15 4.90 7.82 -13.55
CA SER A 15 4.64 6.52 -12.96
C SER A 15 3.88 6.81 -11.67
N LEU A 16 2.59 6.48 -11.65
CA LEU A 16 1.81 6.32 -10.43
C LEU A 16 2.43 5.13 -9.68
N ILE A 17 3.45 5.41 -8.89
CA ILE A 17 4.12 4.42 -8.06
C ILE A 17 3.26 4.32 -6.82
N SER A 18 2.75 3.14 -6.56
CA SER A 18 2.18 2.70 -5.30
C SER A 18 3.23 2.82 -4.18
N TRP A 19 2.87 2.64 -2.94
CA TRP A 19 3.82 2.71 -1.81
C TRP A 19 5.19 2.19 -2.23
N GLY A 20 6.20 3.07 -2.23
CA GLY A 20 7.47 2.84 -2.94
C GLY A 20 8.06 1.46 -2.68
N VAL A 21 8.87 0.97 -3.61
CA VAL A 21 9.50 -0.36 -3.57
C VAL A 21 10.05 -0.73 -2.18
N VAL A 22 10.65 0.25 -1.48
CA VAL A 22 11.23 0.05 -0.15
C VAL A 22 10.16 -0.25 0.89
N ALA A 23 9.01 0.46 0.86
CA ALA A 23 7.92 0.24 1.81
C ALA A 23 7.28 -1.14 1.64
N HIS A 24 6.90 -1.52 0.41
CA HIS A 24 6.30 -2.84 0.15
C HIS A 24 7.23 -3.99 0.56
N ARG A 25 8.53 -3.88 0.24
CA ARG A 25 9.52 -4.87 0.63
C ARG A 25 9.70 -4.95 2.14
N SER A 26 9.71 -3.81 2.84
CA SER A 26 9.80 -3.76 4.31
C SER A 26 8.57 -4.38 4.97
N ILE A 27 7.37 -4.03 4.52
CA ILE A 27 6.10 -4.61 4.99
C ILE A 27 6.09 -6.13 4.81
N ALA A 28 6.46 -6.60 3.62
CA ALA A 28 6.54 -8.04 3.34
C ALA A 28 7.60 -8.74 4.18
N LYS A 29 8.72 -8.06 4.49
CA LYS A 29 9.76 -8.61 5.37
C LYS A 29 9.30 -8.70 6.82
N ILE A 30 8.61 -7.70 7.35
CA ILE A 30 7.96 -7.76 8.66
C ILE A 30 6.97 -8.92 8.69
N ALA A 31 6.13 -9.07 7.65
CA ALA A 31 5.17 -10.16 7.59
C ALA A 31 5.85 -11.55 7.61
N GLU A 32 6.95 -11.75 6.87
CA GLU A 32 7.71 -13.01 6.90
C GLU A 32 8.15 -13.41 8.31
N ASN A 33 8.53 -12.43 9.13
CA ASN A 33 9.00 -12.68 10.50
C ASN A 33 7.88 -13.17 11.44
N HIS A 34 6.62 -12.85 11.12
CA HIS A 34 5.44 -13.18 11.93
C HIS A 34 4.56 -14.29 11.34
N LEU A 35 5.02 -15.00 10.29
CA LEU A 35 4.33 -16.17 9.78
C LEU A 35 4.50 -17.37 10.72
N THR A 36 3.40 -18.12 10.93
CA THR A 36 3.48 -19.45 11.53
C THR A 36 4.29 -20.39 10.63
N LEU A 37 4.85 -21.45 11.19
CA LEU A 37 5.60 -22.45 10.41
C LEU A 37 4.77 -23.02 9.26
N LYS A 38 3.47 -23.24 9.47
CA LYS A 38 2.55 -23.76 8.47
C LYS A 38 2.30 -22.76 7.34
N ALA A 39 2.03 -21.50 7.68
CA ALA A 39 1.87 -20.44 6.68
C ALA A 39 3.16 -20.19 5.90
N LYS A 40 4.32 -20.16 6.58
CA LYS A 40 5.61 -20.02 5.95
C LYS A 40 5.90 -21.12 4.93
N ALA A 41 5.66 -22.38 5.31
CA ALA A 41 5.83 -23.51 4.40
C ALA A 41 4.91 -23.42 3.17
N ALA A 42 3.63 -23.04 3.36
CA ALA A 42 2.68 -22.87 2.27
C ALA A 42 3.04 -21.73 1.32
N VAL A 43 3.42 -20.56 1.87
CA VAL A 43 3.88 -19.40 1.09
C VAL A 43 5.14 -19.76 0.29
N THR A 44 6.15 -20.36 0.92
CA THR A 44 7.39 -20.79 0.24
C THR A 44 7.07 -21.84 -0.85
N GLY A 45 6.16 -22.78 -0.60
CA GLY A 45 5.74 -23.80 -1.57
C GLY A 45 5.07 -23.20 -2.83
N LEU A 46 4.36 -22.07 -2.66
CA LEU A 46 3.78 -21.33 -3.79
C LEU A 46 4.82 -20.47 -4.51
N LEU A 47 5.60 -19.67 -3.80
CA LEU A 47 6.54 -18.72 -4.38
C LEU A 47 7.83 -19.39 -4.93
N GLY A 48 8.14 -20.60 -4.47
CA GLY A 48 9.37 -21.31 -4.88
C GLY A 48 10.64 -20.62 -4.37
N THR A 49 11.45 -20.12 -5.29
CA THR A 49 12.71 -19.41 -4.97
C THR A 49 12.54 -17.91 -4.69
N GLU A 50 11.32 -17.37 -4.94
CA GLU A 50 11.04 -15.95 -4.70
C GLU A 50 10.68 -15.73 -3.21
N SER A 51 11.14 -14.62 -2.62
CA SER A 51 10.76 -14.20 -1.27
C SER A 51 9.54 -13.28 -1.28
N MET A 52 8.83 -13.15 -0.15
CA MET A 52 7.73 -12.19 -0.03
C MET A 52 8.17 -10.76 -0.33
N PRO A 53 9.32 -10.25 0.17
CA PRO A 53 9.82 -8.93 -0.22
C PRO A 53 10.06 -8.78 -1.73
N LEU A 54 10.54 -9.80 -2.41
CA LEU A 54 10.80 -9.73 -3.85
C LEU A 54 9.49 -9.58 -4.65
N VAL A 55 8.46 -10.34 -4.27
CA VAL A 55 7.17 -10.33 -4.99
C VAL A 55 6.22 -9.24 -4.54
N SER A 56 6.56 -8.48 -3.52
CA SER A 56 5.67 -7.44 -2.96
C SER A 56 5.38 -6.29 -3.92
N THR A 57 6.20 -6.09 -4.95
CA THR A 57 6.00 -5.08 -6.00
C THR A 57 5.31 -5.62 -7.24
N TYR A 58 5.02 -6.93 -7.28
CA TYR A 58 4.51 -7.60 -8.48
C TYR A 58 3.26 -6.93 -9.08
N ALA A 59 2.32 -6.47 -8.25
CA ALA A 59 1.09 -5.88 -8.75
C ALA A 59 1.34 -4.56 -9.50
N ASP A 60 2.31 -3.76 -9.06
CA ASP A 60 2.78 -2.57 -9.76
C ASP A 60 3.57 -2.93 -11.02
N ASP A 61 4.46 -3.92 -10.93
CA ASP A 61 5.33 -4.34 -12.03
C ASP A 61 4.50 -4.83 -13.24
N VAL A 62 3.36 -5.48 -12.99
CA VAL A 62 2.49 -5.98 -14.07
C VAL A 62 1.46 -4.96 -14.56
N ARG A 63 1.18 -3.90 -13.81
CA ARG A 63 0.17 -2.89 -14.15
C ARG A 63 0.33 -2.26 -15.55
N PRO A 64 1.55 -1.98 -16.06
CA PRO A 64 1.74 -1.46 -17.42
C PRO A 64 1.48 -2.50 -18.52
N VAL A 65 1.43 -3.77 -18.17
CA VAL A 65 1.24 -4.86 -19.13
C VAL A 65 -0.22 -4.96 -19.52
N LYS A 66 -0.54 -4.83 -20.81
CA LYS A 66 -1.92 -4.72 -21.34
C LYS A 66 -2.88 -5.77 -20.78
N GLN A 67 -2.44 -7.01 -20.66
CA GLN A 67 -3.27 -8.12 -20.14
C GLN A 67 -3.65 -7.96 -18.66
N PHE A 68 -2.92 -7.13 -17.89
CA PHE A 68 -3.18 -6.85 -16.47
C PHE A 68 -3.71 -5.43 -16.22
N ALA A 69 -3.95 -4.64 -17.27
CA ALA A 69 -4.43 -3.25 -17.12
C ALA A 69 -5.72 -3.14 -16.30
N TYR A 70 -6.54 -4.20 -16.27
CA TYR A 70 -7.75 -4.27 -15.45
C TYR A 70 -7.48 -4.25 -13.94
N THR A 71 -6.24 -4.49 -13.50
CA THR A 71 -5.85 -4.46 -12.09
C THR A 71 -5.48 -3.06 -11.60
N ALA A 72 -5.35 -2.07 -12.49
CA ALA A 72 -4.96 -0.72 -12.12
C ALA A 72 -5.84 -0.10 -11.01
N PRO A 73 -7.18 -0.24 -11.00
CA PRO A 73 -8.01 0.28 -9.91
C PRO A 73 -7.97 -0.57 -8.64
N TRP A 74 -7.28 -1.72 -8.62
CA TRP A 74 -7.20 -2.58 -7.44
C TRP A 74 -6.31 -2.03 -6.32
N HIS A 75 -5.52 -1.01 -6.61
CA HIS A 75 -4.53 -0.44 -5.67
C HIS A 75 -5.13 0.55 -4.68
N TYR A 76 -6.34 1.06 -4.90
CA TYR A 76 -6.93 2.12 -4.09
C TYR A 76 -8.45 2.01 -3.99
N ILE A 77 -9.03 2.76 -3.06
CA ILE A 77 -10.45 3.06 -2.98
C ILE A 77 -10.63 4.51 -2.59
N ASN A 78 -11.53 5.20 -3.28
CA ASN A 78 -11.87 6.59 -3.00
C ASN A 78 -13.31 6.69 -2.54
N LEU A 79 -13.53 7.15 -1.31
CA LEU A 79 -14.86 7.37 -0.73
C LEU A 79 -15.04 8.84 -0.33
N LYS A 80 -16.29 9.25 -0.20
CA LYS A 80 -16.63 10.59 0.28
C LYS A 80 -15.98 10.86 1.64
N GLN A 81 -15.45 12.06 1.84
CA GLN A 81 -14.89 12.48 3.13
C GLN A 81 -15.99 12.77 4.17
N GLY A 82 -15.61 12.73 5.46
CA GLY A 82 -16.51 13.08 6.57
C GLY A 82 -17.40 11.93 7.07
N LEU A 83 -17.20 10.70 6.61
CA LEU A 83 -17.97 9.54 7.07
C LEU A 83 -17.49 9.08 8.46
N ASN A 84 -18.42 8.77 9.34
CA ASN A 84 -18.12 7.98 10.54
C ASN A 84 -17.91 6.49 10.19
N TYR A 85 -17.50 5.67 11.16
CA TYR A 85 -17.19 4.26 10.90
C TYR A 85 -18.36 3.47 10.30
N ALA A 86 -19.58 3.68 10.80
CA ALA A 86 -20.75 2.94 10.32
C ALA A 86 -21.11 3.33 8.88
N GLU A 87 -21.06 4.62 8.56
CA GLU A 87 -21.29 5.15 7.22
C GLU A 87 -20.19 4.69 6.25
N TYR A 88 -18.91 4.71 6.69
CA TYR A 88 -17.79 4.22 5.92
C TYR A 88 -17.94 2.73 5.58
N ALA A 89 -18.23 1.92 6.59
CA ALA A 89 -18.43 0.48 6.41
C ALA A 89 -19.61 0.16 5.47
N ALA A 90 -20.70 0.94 5.57
CA ALA A 90 -21.83 0.81 4.67
C ALA A 90 -21.48 1.20 3.22
N ALA A 91 -20.76 2.32 3.03
CA ALA A 91 -20.30 2.77 1.72
C ALA A 91 -19.33 1.77 1.09
N LEU A 92 -18.37 1.25 1.88
CA LEU A 92 -17.43 0.23 1.45
C LEU A 92 -18.12 -1.05 0.96
N LYS A 93 -19.14 -1.50 1.70
CA LYS A 93 -19.92 -2.69 1.35
C LYS A 93 -20.81 -2.47 0.11
N ALA A 94 -21.29 -1.25 -0.09
CA ALA A 94 -22.13 -0.89 -1.24
C ALA A 94 -21.32 -0.72 -2.53
N ASP A 95 -20.03 -0.44 -2.43
CA ASP A 95 -19.13 -0.30 -3.59
C ASP A 95 -18.80 -1.66 -4.18
N THR A 96 -19.37 -1.94 -5.36
CA THR A 96 -19.11 -3.17 -6.14
C THR A 96 -18.05 -2.98 -7.22
N GLY A 97 -17.44 -1.80 -7.30
CA GLY A 97 -16.43 -1.46 -8.29
C GLY A 97 -15.11 -2.21 -8.10
N ALA A 98 -14.24 -2.07 -9.08
CA ALA A 98 -12.87 -2.53 -8.97
C ALA A 98 -12.09 -1.58 -8.04
N ASN A 99 -11.77 -2.05 -6.85
CA ASN A 99 -11.03 -1.30 -5.83
C ASN A 99 -10.21 -2.26 -4.96
N VAL A 100 -9.34 -1.72 -4.08
CA VAL A 100 -8.43 -2.51 -3.23
C VAL A 100 -9.17 -3.48 -2.30
N TYR A 101 -10.32 -3.10 -1.75
CA TYR A 101 -11.10 -3.95 -0.86
C TYR A 101 -11.69 -5.16 -1.59
N ASN A 102 -12.37 -4.92 -2.70
CA ASN A 102 -12.98 -6.00 -3.49
C ASN A 102 -11.92 -6.90 -4.14
N ALA A 103 -10.78 -6.33 -4.56
CA ALA A 103 -9.65 -7.09 -5.07
C ALA A 103 -9.06 -8.01 -4.00
N LEU A 104 -8.84 -7.50 -2.78
CA LEU A 104 -8.31 -8.31 -1.67
C LEU A 104 -9.24 -9.50 -1.36
N LEU A 105 -10.55 -9.26 -1.25
CA LEU A 105 -11.53 -10.33 -1.01
C LEU A 105 -11.56 -11.36 -2.16
N LYS A 106 -11.45 -10.90 -3.40
CA LYS A 106 -11.37 -11.77 -4.57
C LYS A 106 -10.12 -12.64 -4.54
N MET A 107 -8.98 -12.05 -4.23
CA MET A 107 -7.70 -12.78 -4.15
C MET A 107 -7.68 -13.75 -2.97
N GLU A 108 -8.24 -13.39 -1.82
CA GLU A 108 -8.41 -14.31 -0.69
C GLU A 108 -9.25 -15.55 -1.09
N LYS A 109 -10.40 -15.31 -1.72
CA LYS A 109 -11.26 -16.40 -2.21
C LYS A 109 -10.51 -17.32 -3.17
N GLN A 110 -9.78 -16.75 -4.14
CA GLN A 110 -8.99 -17.50 -5.10
C GLN A 110 -7.86 -18.30 -4.44
N LEU A 111 -7.18 -17.74 -3.44
CA LEU A 111 -6.11 -18.42 -2.73
C LEU A 111 -6.61 -19.60 -1.90
N ARG A 112 -7.82 -19.47 -1.31
CA ARG A 112 -8.48 -20.53 -0.52
C ARG A 112 -9.14 -21.61 -1.37
N ASP A 113 -9.46 -21.34 -2.64
CA ASP A 113 -10.18 -22.30 -3.49
C ASP A 113 -9.29 -23.49 -3.82
N THR A 114 -9.75 -24.69 -3.43
CA THR A 114 -9.06 -25.95 -3.71
C THR A 114 -9.00 -26.28 -5.21
N LYS A 115 -9.88 -25.68 -6.02
CA LYS A 115 -9.93 -25.85 -7.48
C LYS A 115 -8.99 -24.93 -8.23
N SER A 116 -8.50 -23.85 -7.59
CA SER A 116 -7.54 -22.94 -8.20
C SER A 116 -6.23 -23.65 -8.51
N THR A 117 -5.71 -23.44 -9.70
CA THR A 117 -4.39 -23.92 -10.11
C THR A 117 -3.28 -23.27 -9.28
N LYS A 118 -2.09 -23.87 -9.30
CA LYS A 118 -0.91 -23.27 -8.62
C LYS A 118 -0.62 -21.86 -9.16
N ALA A 119 -0.72 -21.63 -10.47
CA ALA A 119 -0.48 -20.31 -11.06
C ALA A 119 -1.48 -19.25 -10.58
N GLU A 120 -2.77 -19.60 -10.49
CA GLU A 120 -3.81 -18.71 -9.94
C GLU A 120 -3.58 -18.40 -8.46
N LYS A 121 -3.15 -19.39 -7.66
CA LYS A 121 -2.80 -19.18 -6.25
C LYS A 121 -1.56 -18.30 -6.08
N VAL A 122 -0.54 -18.45 -6.92
CA VAL A 122 0.65 -17.59 -6.92
C VAL A 122 0.28 -16.15 -7.28
N PHE A 123 -0.55 -15.96 -8.31
CA PHE A 123 -1.07 -14.65 -8.67
C PHE A 123 -1.83 -14.01 -7.50
N ALA A 124 -2.77 -14.75 -6.89
CA ALA A 124 -3.55 -14.26 -5.76
C ALA A 124 -2.66 -13.91 -4.56
N LEU A 125 -1.69 -14.75 -4.23
CA LEU A 125 -0.75 -14.50 -3.12
C LEU A 125 0.09 -13.23 -3.35
N LYS A 126 0.65 -13.06 -4.56
CA LYS A 126 1.44 -11.87 -4.91
C LYS A 126 0.61 -10.58 -4.79
N PHE A 127 -0.66 -10.61 -5.26
CA PHE A 127 -1.58 -9.48 -5.08
C PHE A 127 -1.93 -9.25 -3.61
N ILE A 128 -2.23 -10.26 -2.81
CA ILE A 128 -2.52 -10.10 -1.38
C ILE A 128 -1.35 -9.42 -0.65
N ILE A 129 -0.12 -9.87 -0.91
CA ILE A 129 1.09 -9.29 -0.30
C ILE A 129 1.20 -7.80 -0.61
N HIS A 130 0.90 -7.38 -1.84
CA HIS A 130 0.94 -5.98 -2.27
C HIS A 130 -0.24 -5.17 -1.71
N LEU A 131 -1.48 -5.61 -1.95
CA LEU A 131 -2.70 -4.86 -1.65
C LEU A 131 -2.86 -4.58 -0.15
N ILE A 132 -2.38 -5.48 0.73
CA ILE A 132 -2.38 -5.20 2.18
C ILE A 132 -1.40 -4.06 2.51
N GLY A 133 -0.32 -3.89 1.76
CA GLY A 133 0.48 -2.67 1.84
C GLY A 133 -0.32 -1.45 1.43
N ASP A 134 -0.89 -1.45 0.23
CA ASP A 134 -1.63 -0.32 -0.36
C ASP A 134 -2.75 0.21 0.55
N LEU A 135 -3.58 -0.68 1.11
CA LEU A 135 -4.68 -0.24 1.96
C LEU A 135 -4.23 0.38 3.30
N HIS A 136 -2.94 0.29 3.64
CA HIS A 136 -2.37 0.97 4.79
C HIS A 136 -1.72 2.32 4.43
N GLN A 137 -1.58 2.66 3.15
CA GLN A 137 -1.16 3.99 2.69
C GLN A 137 -2.38 4.92 2.71
N PRO A 138 -2.32 6.04 3.45
CA PRO A 138 -3.51 6.89 3.65
C PRO A 138 -4.17 7.37 2.36
N PHE A 139 -3.39 7.79 1.36
CA PHE A 139 -3.93 8.32 0.11
C PHE A 139 -4.42 7.26 -0.88
N HIS A 140 -4.15 5.96 -0.64
CA HIS A 140 -4.82 4.86 -1.34
C HIS A 140 -6.27 4.65 -0.84
N VAL A 141 -6.63 5.32 0.27
CA VAL A 141 -7.99 5.37 0.82
C VAL A 141 -8.44 6.83 0.87
N GLY A 142 -8.27 7.50 -0.27
CA GLY A 142 -8.46 8.94 -0.41
C GLY A 142 -9.83 9.33 -0.93
N ARG A 143 -9.87 10.40 -1.72
CA ARG A 143 -11.07 10.94 -2.36
C ARG A 143 -10.90 11.01 -3.88
N SER A 144 -12.01 10.95 -4.63
CA SER A 144 -11.99 10.90 -6.10
C SER A 144 -11.61 12.24 -6.74
N GLU A 145 -11.97 13.34 -6.09
CA GLU A 145 -11.89 14.71 -6.60
C GLU A 145 -10.47 15.12 -6.97
N ASP A 146 -9.49 14.56 -6.28
CA ASP A 146 -8.06 14.83 -6.49
C ASP A 146 -7.24 13.56 -6.77
N LYS A 147 -7.90 12.48 -7.17
CA LYS A 147 -7.28 11.17 -7.47
C LYS A 147 -6.43 10.65 -6.30
N GLY A 148 -7.00 10.71 -5.09
CA GLY A 148 -6.29 10.30 -3.88
C GLY A 148 -5.06 11.16 -3.59
N GLY A 149 -5.16 12.49 -3.75
CA GLY A 149 -4.08 13.45 -3.48
C GLY A 149 -3.05 13.63 -4.61
N ASN A 150 -3.19 12.94 -5.76
CA ASN A 150 -2.27 13.09 -6.88
C ASN A 150 -2.35 14.49 -7.53
N ASP A 151 -3.52 15.13 -7.47
CA ASP A 151 -3.72 16.46 -8.02
C ASP A 151 -3.35 17.58 -7.03
N ILE A 152 -3.08 17.26 -5.75
CA ILE A 152 -2.63 18.21 -4.73
C ILE A 152 -1.12 18.38 -4.82
N LYS A 153 -0.69 19.47 -5.46
CA LYS A 153 0.74 19.81 -5.59
C LYS A 153 1.28 20.39 -4.30
N VAL A 154 2.39 19.84 -3.85
CA VAL A 154 3.07 20.27 -2.63
C VAL A 154 4.57 20.42 -2.89
N LYS A 155 5.26 21.18 -2.04
CA LYS A 155 6.72 21.17 -1.96
C LYS A 155 7.13 20.43 -0.70
N PHE A 156 8.12 19.58 -0.82
CA PHE A 156 8.76 18.96 0.32
C PHE A 156 10.23 19.32 0.33
N ARG A 157 10.63 20.13 1.31
CA ARG A 157 12.01 20.64 1.43
C ARG A 157 12.48 21.32 0.14
N GLY A 158 11.63 22.16 -0.44
CA GLY A 158 11.89 22.91 -1.66
C GLY A 158 11.79 22.12 -2.97
N ARG A 159 11.45 20.82 -2.93
CA ARG A 159 11.27 19.99 -4.13
C ARG A 159 9.78 19.82 -4.43
N ASP A 160 9.41 20.05 -5.68
CA ASP A 160 8.04 19.88 -6.14
C ASP A 160 7.66 18.41 -6.19
N THR A 161 6.47 18.08 -5.66
CA THR A 161 5.85 16.74 -5.70
C THR A 161 4.33 16.87 -5.62
N ASN A 162 3.62 15.80 -5.35
CA ASN A 162 2.24 15.82 -4.89
C ASN A 162 2.13 15.07 -3.56
N ILE A 163 1.04 15.30 -2.83
CA ILE A 163 0.92 14.74 -1.48
C ILE A 163 0.82 13.20 -1.48
N HIS A 164 0.24 12.61 -2.52
CA HIS A 164 0.20 11.16 -2.70
C HIS A 164 1.61 10.58 -2.83
N ALA A 165 2.41 11.08 -3.78
CA ALA A 165 3.78 10.61 -3.99
C ALA A 165 4.70 10.88 -2.80
N LEU A 166 4.47 11.97 -2.06
CA LEU A 166 5.19 12.25 -0.83
C LEU A 166 4.98 11.13 0.20
N TRP A 167 3.75 10.63 0.35
CA TRP A 167 3.42 9.56 1.29
C TRP A 167 3.76 8.17 0.76
N ASP A 168 3.73 7.97 -0.56
CA ASP A 168 4.14 6.71 -1.18
C ASP A 168 5.63 6.44 -1.04
N SER A 169 6.45 7.43 -1.34
CA SER A 169 7.90 7.26 -1.47
C SER A 169 8.68 8.30 -0.70
N GLY A 170 8.30 9.57 -0.78
CA GLY A 170 9.11 10.68 -0.31
C GLY A 170 9.48 10.63 1.16
N LEU A 171 8.53 10.27 2.04
CA LEU A 171 8.80 10.12 3.48
C LEU A 171 9.54 8.83 3.79
N VAL A 172 9.18 7.73 3.11
CA VAL A 172 9.76 6.41 3.35
C VAL A 172 11.23 6.37 2.95
N GLU A 173 11.56 6.96 1.81
CA GLU A 173 12.92 6.98 1.27
C GLU A 173 13.82 8.06 1.89
N TYR A 174 13.22 8.93 2.71
CA TYR A 174 13.91 10.10 3.28
C TYR A 174 15.17 9.74 4.09
N ASN A 175 15.13 8.64 4.85
CA ASN A 175 16.26 8.21 5.67
C ASN A 175 17.30 7.36 4.92
N GLY A 176 17.04 6.98 3.67
CA GLY A 176 17.93 6.15 2.88
C GLY A 176 18.10 4.71 3.40
N PHE A 177 17.16 4.23 4.22
CA PHE A 177 17.19 2.84 4.67
C PHE A 177 16.97 1.88 3.49
N SER A 178 17.73 0.80 3.46
CA SER A 178 17.35 -0.40 2.71
C SER A 178 16.06 -0.99 3.31
N PHE A 179 15.34 -1.80 2.53
CA PHE A 179 14.11 -2.44 3.05
C PHE A 179 14.38 -3.37 4.24
N THR A 180 15.56 -3.96 4.32
CA THR A 180 15.96 -4.85 5.43
C THR A 180 16.28 -4.07 6.70
N GLU A 181 16.97 -2.93 6.57
CA GLU A 181 17.21 -2.02 7.71
C GLU A 181 15.91 -1.44 8.24
N MET A 182 15.03 -0.99 7.34
CA MET A 182 13.72 -0.45 7.71
C MET A 182 12.84 -1.51 8.38
N ALA A 183 12.76 -2.72 7.83
CA ALA A 183 12.03 -3.82 8.45
C ALA A 183 12.59 -4.14 9.86
N SER A 184 13.91 -4.22 10.00
CA SER A 184 14.54 -4.45 11.30
C SER A 184 14.27 -3.35 12.32
N ALA A 185 14.32 -2.08 11.88
CA ALA A 185 14.05 -0.92 12.75
C ALA A 185 12.58 -0.80 13.17
N PHE A 186 11.65 -1.25 12.32
CA PHE A 186 10.20 -1.11 12.56
C PHE A 186 9.56 -2.36 13.18
N ASP A 187 10.18 -3.54 13.08
CA ASP A 187 9.64 -4.80 13.61
C ASP A 187 9.88 -4.94 15.13
N ASN A 188 9.51 -3.90 15.88
CA ASN A 188 9.64 -3.84 17.34
C ASN A 188 8.27 -3.65 18.02
N VAL A 189 7.28 -4.41 17.56
CA VAL A 189 5.88 -4.30 18.01
C VAL A 189 5.65 -5.23 19.21
N SER A 190 4.98 -4.74 20.26
CA SER A 190 4.64 -5.56 21.42
C SER A 190 3.60 -6.64 21.09
N ASP A 191 3.66 -7.79 21.79
CA ASP A 191 2.72 -8.90 21.61
C ASP A 191 1.25 -8.47 21.74
N ALA A 192 0.97 -7.54 22.64
CA ALA A 192 -0.38 -6.99 22.81
C ALA A 192 -0.88 -6.25 21.56
N LYS A 193 -0.03 -5.42 20.94
CA LYS A 193 -0.35 -4.75 19.67
C LYS A 193 -0.47 -5.76 18.52
N ILE A 194 0.44 -6.74 18.42
CA ILE A 194 0.39 -7.81 17.42
C ILE A 194 -0.97 -8.52 17.50
N LYS A 195 -1.35 -8.99 18.68
CA LYS A 195 -2.62 -9.69 18.90
C LYS A 195 -3.83 -8.83 18.53
N LYS A 196 -3.81 -7.55 18.92
CA LYS A 196 -4.88 -6.60 18.58
C LYS A 196 -4.99 -6.40 17.08
N TRP A 197 -3.90 -6.06 16.40
CA TRP A 197 -3.91 -5.76 14.97
C TRP A 197 -4.29 -6.97 14.11
N GLN A 198 -3.89 -8.18 14.50
CA GLN A 198 -4.28 -9.42 13.83
C GLN A 198 -5.75 -9.81 14.07
N SER A 199 -6.41 -9.29 15.12
CA SER A 199 -7.84 -9.50 15.37
C SER A 199 -8.74 -8.53 14.61
N ASP A 200 -8.22 -7.38 14.20
CA ASP A 200 -8.97 -6.37 13.47
C ASP A 200 -9.38 -6.88 12.06
N ASN A 201 -10.54 -6.48 11.59
CA ASN A 201 -10.99 -6.80 10.22
C ASN A 201 -10.50 -5.76 9.21
N VAL A 202 -10.56 -6.10 7.92
CA VAL A 202 -10.08 -5.25 6.82
C VAL A 202 -10.79 -3.88 6.77
N THR A 203 -12.06 -3.81 7.16
CA THR A 203 -12.79 -2.52 7.20
C THR A 203 -12.17 -1.56 8.22
N ILE A 204 -11.71 -2.06 9.37
CA ILE A 204 -10.99 -1.25 10.37
C ILE A 204 -9.67 -0.75 9.76
N TRP A 205 -8.90 -1.60 9.06
CA TRP A 205 -7.63 -1.21 8.47
C TRP A 205 -7.78 -0.06 7.47
N LEU A 206 -8.81 -0.16 6.61
CA LEU A 206 -9.15 0.90 5.65
C LEU A 206 -9.64 2.16 6.34
N PHE A 207 -10.50 2.03 7.36
CA PHE A 207 -11.03 3.21 8.07
C PHE A 207 -9.93 3.98 8.80
N GLU A 208 -8.93 3.30 9.37
CA GLU A 208 -7.76 3.95 9.96
C GLU A 208 -6.98 4.77 8.91
N SER A 209 -6.74 4.21 7.71
CA SER A 209 -6.11 4.95 6.58
C SER A 209 -6.96 6.15 6.16
N TYR A 210 -8.27 5.97 6.06
CA TYR A 210 -9.22 7.02 5.73
C TYR A 210 -9.19 8.19 6.75
N GLN A 211 -9.15 7.87 8.05
CA GLN A 211 -9.06 8.90 9.09
C GLN A 211 -7.73 9.67 9.04
N ILE A 212 -6.64 8.99 8.74
CA ILE A 212 -5.33 9.62 8.57
C ILE A 212 -5.36 10.50 7.33
N ALA A 213 -5.83 10.00 6.18
CA ALA A 213 -5.96 10.78 4.95
C ALA A 213 -6.79 12.05 5.17
N THR A 214 -7.92 11.96 5.89
CA THR A 214 -8.76 13.12 6.23
C THR A 214 -7.98 14.22 6.95
N LYS A 215 -7.12 13.86 7.91
CA LYS A 215 -6.27 14.83 8.63
C LYS A 215 -5.20 15.43 7.73
N LEU A 216 -4.58 14.61 6.88
CA LEU A 216 -3.55 15.06 5.95
C LEU A 216 -4.11 15.97 4.85
N TYR A 217 -5.34 15.73 4.38
CA TYR A 217 -6.05 16.66 3.49
C TYR A 217 -6.28 18.01 4.15
N ALA A 218 -6.77 18.02 5.39
CA ALA A 218 -6.99 19.26 6.14
C ALA A 218 -5.69 20.04 6.38
N GLU A 219 -4.56 19.35 6.58
CA GLU A 219 -3.24 19.96 6.69
C GLU A 219 -2.81 20.58 5.35
N ALA A 220 -2.97 19.87 4.23
CA ALA A 220 -2.63 20.37 2.90
C ALA A 220 -3.50 21.56 2.45
N GLU A 221 -4.69 21.71 3.01
CA GLU A 221 -5.53 22.91 2.82
C GLU A 221 -4.96 24.16 3.53
N GLN A 222 -4.14 23.98 4.58
CA GLN A 222 -3.50 25.10 5.32
C GLN A 222 -2.17 25.49 4.70
N THR A 223 -1.37 24.52 4.24
CA THR A 223 -0.09 24.75 3.58
C THR A 223 0.25 23.66 2.60
N THR A 224 0.87 24.04 1.50
CA THR A 224 1.43 23.11 0.50
C THR A 224 2.95 23.16 0.45
N ASP A 225 3.59 23.93 1.32
CA ASP A 225 5.06 24.01 1.44
C ASP A 225 5.49 23.36 2.75
N PHE A 226 5.93 22.11 2.65
CA PHE A 226 6.35 21.29 3.76
C PHE A 226 7.87 21.36 3.94
N ASP A 227 8.27 21.94 5.06
CA ASP A 227 9.67 22.15 5.42
C ASP A 227 10.32 20.90 6.09
N TYR A 228 11.43 21.12 6.77
CA TYR A 228 12.19 20.07 7.46
C TYR A 228 11.45 19.48 8.67
N THR A 229 10.42 20.14 9.20
CA THR A 229 9.64 19.67 10.34
C THR A 229 8.57 18.66 9.94
N TYR A 230 8.18 18.62 8.67
CA TYR A 230 7.14 17.72 8.19
C TYR A 230 7.49 16.24 8.44
N TYR A 231 8.73 15.84 8.13
CA TYR A 231 9.18 14.46 8.35
C TYR A 231 9.10 14.04 9.83
N PRO A 232 9.74 14.72 10.81
CA PRO A 232 9.64 14.29 12.21
C PRO A 232 8.21 14.31 12.75
N ASN A 233 7.35 15.21 12.27
CA ASN A 233 5.96 15.28 12.71
C ASN A 233 5.09 14.11 12.19
N HIS A 234 5.49 13.47 11.07
CA HIS A 234 4.70 12.42 10.42
C HIS A 234 5.38 11.05 10.43
N SER A 235 6.65 10.96 10.81
CA SER A 235 7.43 9.72 10.75
C SER A 235 6.82 8.58 11.55
N GLU A 236 6.27 8.85 12.73
CA GLU A 236 5.62 7.81 13.54
C GLU A 236 4.30 7.31 12.91
N ILE A 237 3.60 8.16 12.16
CA ILE A 237 2.37 7.76 11.47
C ILE A 237 2.69 6.74 10.38
N TYR A 238 3.61 7.06 9.45
CA TYR A 238 3.92 6.10 8.39
C TYR A 238 4.59 4.84 8.91
N LYS A 239 5.44 4.95 9.94
CA LYS A 239 6.05 3.81 10.61
C LYS A 239 4.99 2.87 11.19
N GLU A 240 4.03 3.41 11.96
CA GLU A 240 2.94 2.60 12.53
C GLU A 240 2.08 1.96 11.44
N ARG A 241 1.79 2.67 10.32
CA ARG A 241 1.06 2.09 9.19
C ARG A 241 1.82 0.92 8.55
N MET A 242 3.14 1.02 8.40
CA MET A 242 3.97 -0.08 7.88
C MET A 242 4.02 -1.28 8.84
N GLN A 243 4.14 -1.03 10.14
CA GLN A 243 4.07 -2.06 11.19
C GLN A 243 2.73 -2.80 11.13
N GLN A 244 1.62 -2.04 11.11
CA GLN A 244 0.27 -2.59 11.00
C GLN A 244 0.11 -3.43 9.73
N ALA A 245 0.58 -2.93 8.59
CA ALA A 245 0.51 -3.65 7.31
C ALA A 245 1.24 -4.99 7.38
N GLY A 246 2.47 -5.03 7.89
CA GLY A 246 3.25 -6.25 8.01
C GLY A 246 2.63 -7.27 8.97
N ILE A 247 2.25 -6.83 10.17
CA ILE A 247 1.63 -7.70 11.19
C ILE A 247 0.26 -8.24 10.73
N ARG A 248 -0.55 -7.39 10.07
CA ARG A 248 -1.86 -7.76 9.54
C ARG A 248 -1.75 -8.70 8.34
N LEU A 249 -0.77 -8.48 7.45
CA LEU A 249 -0.45 -9.40 6.35
C LEU A 249 -0.08 -10.79 6.89
N ALA A 250 0.78 -10.86 7.89
CA ALA A 250 1.12 -12.12 8.54
C ALA A 250 -0.12 -12.79 9.15
N GLY A 251 -0.93 -12.07 9.92
CA GLY A 251 -2.16 -12.58 10.53
C GLY A 251 -3.17 -13.06 9.49
N PHE A 252 -3.29 -12.35 8.36
CA PHE A 252 -4.16 -12.72 7.25
C PHE A 252 -3.71 -14.05 6.60
N LEU A 253 -2.43 -14.18 6.30
CA LEU A 253 -1.87 -15.42 5.73
C LEU A 253 -1.90 -16.57 6.74
N ASN A 254 -1.62 -16.33 8.02
CA ASN A 254 -1.72 -17.32 9.08
C ASN A 254 -3.14 -17.89 9.18
N LYS A 255 -4.18 -17.05 9.04
CA LYS A 255 -5.59 -17.50 9.04
C LYS A 255 -5.97 -18.29 7.76
N ILE A 256 -5.32 -18.02 6.64
CA ILE A 256 -5.55 -18.79 5.40
C ILE A 256 -5.01 -20.21 5.51
N TYR A 257 -3.86 -20.37 6.17
CA TYR A 257 -3.12 -21.62 6.22
C TYR A 257 -3.16 -22.31 7.60
N GLN A 258 -4.22 -22.03 8.40
CA GLN A 258 -4.47 -22.73 9.68
C GLN A 258 -4.71 -24.21 9.53
#